data_668d49f89ab6e5116c665b5ccc1e8a94
#
_entry.id   668d49f89ab6e5116c665b5ccc1e8a94
#
_cell.length_a   1.000
_cell.length_b   1.000
_cell.length_c   1.000
_cell.angle_alpha   90.00
_cell.angle_beta   90.00
_cell.angle_gamma   90.00
#
_symmetry.space_group_name_H-M   'P 1'
#
loop_
_entity.id
_entity.type
_entity.pdbx_description
1 polymer ?
#
loop_
_entity_poly.entity_id
_entity_poly.type
_entity_poly.pdbx_seq_one_letter_code
_entity_poly.pdbx_strand_id
1 'polypeptide(L)'
;MDFFTQILIAAVGMGTPLLFATIGGVISERAGVINLGMEGLMLVGALVAFVVMLKTGSYFYAVSAAAISSGVVSMIHGVVCLMLRASQIASGLALTFFGTGLSGLFGDKLMGETVEPLTRIPVPGLSSIPILGPALFNQDVLVYFSLLCVGLSWWMLFKTRLGLNIRSIGEAPEVCDSLGISVLSYRFFAVVGGGMLIGIGGAYFPLALTPFWVDGITAGRGWIAVALVIFAFWDPLKALG
;
A
#
# COMPACT_ATOMS: atom_id res chain seq x y z
N MET A 1 10.04 -12.32 -27.26
CA MET A 1 9.22 -11.19 -26.78
C MET A 1 9.91 -9.91 -27.20
N ASP A 2 9.16 -8.98 -27.77
CA ASP A 2 9.70 -7.70 -28.20
C ASP A 2 10.15 -6.87 -26.99
N PHE A 3 11.19 -6.09 -27.15
CA PHE A 3 11.75 -5.22 -26.11
C PHE A 3 10.68 -4.33 -25.45
N PHE A 4 9.76 -3.80 -26.26
CA PHE A 4 8.64 -2.99 -25.78
C PHE A 4 7.69 -3.76 -24.84
N THR A 5 7.39 -5.01 -25.18
CA THR A 5 6.55 -5.88 -24.32
C THR A 5 7.21 -6.14 -22.97
N GLN A 6 8.53 -6.32 -22.93
CA GLN A 6 9.26 -6.51 -21.67
C GLN A 6 9.22 -5.27 -20.80
N ILE A 7 9.35 -4.07 -21.39
CA ILE A 7 9.21 -2.80 -20.66
C ILE A 7 7.83 -2.68 -20.03
N LEU A 8 6.76 -2.99 -20.78
CA LEU A 8 5.39 -2.91 -20.24
C LEU A 8 5.15 -3.90 -19.08
N ILE A 9 5.65 -5.12 -19.21
CA ILE A 9 5.57 -6.12 -18.13
C ILE A 9 6.27 -5.62 -16.87
N ALA A 10 7.48 -5.08 -17.03
CA ALA A 10 8.25 -4.53 -15.91
C ALA A 10 7.57 -3.31 -15.29
N ALA A 11 6.99 -2.42 -16.11
CA ALA A 11 6.27 -1.24 -15.65
C ALA A 11 5.05 -1.61 -14.81
N VAL A 12 4.25 -2.59 -15.23
CA VAL A 12 3.10 -3.08 -14.45
C VAL A 12 3.55 -3.69 -13.12
N GLY A 13 4.58 -4.55 -13.13
CA GLY A 13 5.11 -5.14 -11.90
C GLY A 13 5.66 -4.09 -10.94
N MET A 14 6.46 -3.13 -11.41
CA MET A 14 7.03 -2.06 -10.58
C MET A 14 6.00 -1.04 -10.13
N GLY A 15 4.93 -0.84 -10.88
CA GLY A 15 3.81 0.05 -10.53
C GLY A 15 2.90 -0.52 -9.43
N THR A 16 2.80 -1.84 -9.32
CA THR A 16 1.88 -2.50 -8.38
C THR A 16 2.08 -2.11 -6.92
N PRO A 17 3.30 -2.13 -6.34
CA PRO A 17 3.50 -1.70 -4.95
C PRO A 17 3.20 -0.21 -4.75
N LEU A 18 3.51 0.62 -5.75
CA LEU A 18 3.19 2.05 -5.73
C LEU A 18 1.68 2.26 -5.72
N LEU A 19 0.95 1.48 -6.51
CA LEU A 19 -0.50 1.56 -6.61
C LEU A 19 -1.18 1.24 -5.28
N PHE A 20 -0.80 0.14 -4.60
CA PHE A 20 -1.30 -0.17 -3.26
C PHE A 20 -1.01 0.95 -2.26
N ALA A 21 0.22 1.47 -2.25
CA ALA A 21 0.62 2.52 -1.34
C ALA A 21 -0.14 3.83 -1.63
N THR A 22 -0.28 4.20 -2.90
CA THR A 22 -1.04 5.40 -3.32
C THR A 22 -2.51 5.30 -2.92
N ILE A 23 -3.17 4.15 -3.14
CA ILE A 23 -4.58 3.95 -2.72
C ILE A 23 -4.70 4.09 -1.20
N GLY A 24 -3.77 3.47 -0.44
CA GLY A 24 -3.74 3.60 1.02
C GLY A 24 -3.60 5.05 1.48
N GLY A 25 -2.71 5.82 0.83
CA GLY A 25 -2.55 7.26 1.06
C GLY A 25 -3.80 8.05 0.71
N VAL A 26 -4.41 7.78 -0.44
CA VAL A 26 -5.67 8.44 -0.86
C VAL A 26 -6.77 8.27 0.19
N ILE A 27 -6.94 7.07 0.75
CA ILE A 27 -7.97 6.81 1.77
C ILE A 27 -7.70 7.63 3.03
N SER A 28 -6.45 7.64 3.52
CA SER A 28 -6.05 8.41 4.72
C SER A 28 -6.22 9.90 4.52
N GLU A 29 -5.73 10.42 3.39
CA GLU A 29 -5.73 11.86 3.11
C GLU A 29 -7.11 12.40 2.75
N ARG A 30 -7.99 11.59 2.15
CA ARG A 30 -9.41 11.93 1.98
C ARG A 30 -10.15 12.07 3.30
N ALA A 31 -9.70 11.43 4.37
CA ALA A 31 -10.21 11.64 5.72
C ALA A 31 -9.56 12.87 6.42
N GLY A 32 -8.64 13.57 5.76
CA GLY A 32 -7.92 14.72 6.32
C GLY A 32 -6.73 14.36 7.20
N VAL A 33 -6.10 13.20 6.98
CA VAL A 33 -4.89 12.77 7.71
C VAL A 33 -3.77 12.47 6.72
N ILE A 34 -2.77 13.35 6.69
CA ILE A 34 -1.57 13.19 5.86
C ILE A 34 -0.65 12.14 6.50
N ASN A 35 -0.15 11.21 5.70
CA ASN A 35 0.76 10.17 6.17
C ASN A 35 2.06 10.15 5.36
N LEU A 36 3.09 10.82 5.85
CA LEU A 36 4.44 10.76 5.28
C LEU A 36 5.21 9.50 5.72
N GLY A 37 4.59 8.63 6.50
CA GLY A 37 5.18 7.36 6.96
C GLY A 37 5.04 6.20 5.99
N MET A 38 4.63 6.44 4.75
CA MET A 38 4.37 5.38 3.77
C MET A 38 5.59 4.50 3.51
N GLU A 39 6.78 5.08 3.41
CA GLU A 39 8.02 4.33 3.23
C GLU A 39 8.26 3.37 4.40
N GLY A 40 8.11 3.83 5.64
CA GLY A 40 8.25 3.00 6.83
C GLY A 40 7.22 1.88 6.91
N LEU A 41 5.97 2.17 6.55
CA LEU A 41 4.90 1.16 6.50
C LEU A 41 5.15 0.10 5.43
N MET A 42 5.66 0.50 4.26
CA MET A 42 6.06 -0.45 3.21
C MET A 42 7.21 -1.34 3.68
N LEU A 43 8.23 -0.78 4.34
CA LEU A 43 9.36 -1.55 4.89
C LEU A 43 8.91 -2.56 5.95
N VAL A 44 8.02 -2.16 6.86
CA VAL A 44 7.44 -3.07 7.86
C VAL A 44 6.65 -4.19 7.18
N GLY A 45 5.83 -3.84 6.18
CA GLY A 45 5.07 -4.81 5.40
C GLY A 45 5.96 -5.80 4.66
N ALA A 46 7.03 -5.32 4.03
CA ALA A 46 8.02 -6.14 3.35
C ALA A 46 8.72 -7.11 4.30
N LEU A 47 9.21 -6.59 5.44
CA LEU A 47 9.89 -7.39 6.47
C LEU A 47 9.00 -8.52 6.99
N VAL A 48 7.79 -8.19 7.41
CA VAL A 48 6.85 -9.18 7.98
C VAL A 48 6.41 -10.19 6.92
N ALA A 49 6.12 -9.75 5.69
CA ALA A 49 5.79 -10.65 4.60
C ALA A 49 6.91 -11.67 4.34
N PHE A 50 8.15 -11.21 4.28
CA PHE A 50 9.30 -12.07 4.03
C PHE A 50 9.49 -13.12 5.15
N VAL A 51 9.47 -12.68 6.42
CA VAL A 51 9.60 -13.57 7.58
C VAL A 51 8.47 -14.61 7.63
N VAL A 52 7.23 -14.19 7.36
CA VAL A 52 6.09 -15.12 7.39
C VAL A 52 6.16 -16.08 6.20
N MET A 53 6.58 -15.62 5.04
CA MET A 53 6.78 -16.49 3.87
C MET A 53 7.85 -17.55 4.13
N LEU A 54 8.99 -17.19 4.70
CA LEU A 54 10.06 -18.15 5.10
C LEU A 54 9.56 -19.22 6.07
N LYS A 55 8.69 -18.84 7.02
CA LYS A 55 8.21 -19.76 8.04
C LYS A 55 7.04 -20.64 7.59
N THR A 56 6.18 -20.13 6.74
CA THR A 56 4.90 -20.79 6.41
C THR A 56 4.83 -21.30 4.98
N GLY A 57 5.64 -20.77 4.07
CA GLY A 57 5.56 -21.03 2.63
C GLY A 57 4.25 -20.54 1.99
N SER A 58 3.43 -19.74 2.70
CA SER A 58 2.10 -19.34 2.24
C SER A 58 2.02 -17.84 1.96
N TYR A 59 1.77 -17.49 0.71
CA TYR A 59 1.56 -16.11 0.28
C TYR A 59 0.37 -15.44 0.98
N PHE A 60 -0.70 -16.19 1.22
CA PHE A 60 -1.89 -15.66 1.91
C PHE A 60 -1.57 -15.19 3.32
N TYR A 61 -0.85 -15.99 4.10
CA TYR A 61 -0.44 -15.59 5.44
C TYR A 61 0.59 -14.47 5.41
N ALA A 62 1.52 -14.48 4.45
CA ALA A 62 2.53 -13.44 4.29
C ALA A 62 1.90 -12.06 4.00
N VAL A 63 0.99 -11.99 3.02
CA VAL A 63 0.30 -10.74 2.65
C VAL A 63 -0.63 -10.27 3.77
N SER A 64 -1.37 -11.19 4.41
CA SER A 64 -2.24 -10.85 5.53
C SER A 64 -1.47 -10.31 6.73
N ALA A 65 -0.33 -10.93 7.07
CA ALA A 65 0.54 -10.47 8.14
C ALA A 65 1.16 -9.10 7.84
N ALA A 66 1.57 -8.84 6.60
CA ALA A 66 2.05 -7.54 6.16
C ALA A 66 0.97 -6.45 6.31
N ALA A 67 -0.26 -6.74 5.88
CA ALA A 67 -1.38 -5.82 6.04
C ALA A 67 -1.64 -5.50 7.52
N ILE A 68 -1.74 -6.54 8.35
CA ILE A 68 -2.03 -6.38 9.79
C ILE A 68 -0.90 -5.62 10.48
N SER A 69 0.37 -5.99 10.27
CA SER A 69 1.51 -5.33 10.92
C SER A 69 1.62 -3.86 10.55
N SER A 70 1.50 -3.52 9.27
CA SER A 70 1.52 -2.13 8.81
C SER A 70 0.29 -1.35 9.29
N GLY A 71 -0.89 -2.01 9.37
CA GLY A 71 -2.08 -1.45 9.98
C GLY A 71 -1.86 -1.11 11.46
N VAL A 72 -1.27 -2.04 12.25
CA VAL A 72 -0.94 -1.81 13.66
C VAL A 72 0.06 -0.66 13.83
N VAL A 73 1.10 -0.61 13.01
CA VAL A 73 2.06 0.50 13.04
C VAL A 73 1.40 1.82 12.63
N SER A 74 0.48 1.79 11.67
CA SER A 74 -0.31 2.96 11.28
C SER A 74 -1.27 3.43 12.39
N MET A 75 -1.74 2.53 13.28
CA MET A 75 -2.51 2.94 14.48
C MET A 75 -1.71 3.87 15.38
N ILE A 76 -0.39 3.67 15.51
CA ILE A 76 0.48 4.56 16.29
C ILE A 76 0.40 5.99 15.72
N HIS A 77 0.53 6.13 14.39
CA HIS A 77 0.36 7.42 13.73
C HIS A 77 -1.04 8.01 13.96
N GLY A 78 -2.08 7.20 13.83
CA GLY A 78 -3.45 7.60 14.12
C GLY A 78 -3.64 8.11 15.54
N VAL A 79 -3.13 7.40 16.55
CA VAL A 79 -3.19 7.83 17.96
C VAL A 79 -2.44 9.16 18.16
N VAL A 80 -1.20 9.25 17.66
CA VAL A 80 -0.37 10.45 17.83
C VAL A 80 -1.01 11.68 17.16
N CYS A 81 -1.55 11.54 15.96
CA CYS A 81 -2.10 12.67 15.21
C CYS A 81 -3.51 13.04 15.67
N LEU A 82 -4.37 12.06 15.98
CA LEU A 82 -5.78 12.30 16.22
C LEU A 82 -6.12 12.45 17.71
N MET A 83 -5.49 11.66 18.59
CA MET A 83 -5.75 11.70 20.02
C MET A 83 -4.82 12.69 20.73
N LEU A 84 -3.50 12.63 20.43
CA LEU A 84 -2.52 13.55 21.02
C LEU A 84 -2.41 14.88 20.29
N ARG A 85 -3.09 15.03 19.14
CA ARG A 85 -3.11 16.23 18.29
C ARG A 85 -1.72 16.74 17.89
N ALA A 86 -0.77 15.82 17.71
CA ALA A 86 0.58 16.14 17.26
C ALA A 86 0.62 16.42 15.76
N SER A 87 1.74 16.98 15.30
CA SER A 87 1.96 17.25 13.88
C SER A 87 1.95 15.96 13.06
N GLN A 88 1.07 15.88 12.07
CA GLN A 88 0.94 14.73 11.15
C GLN A 88 2.24 14.51 10.37
N ILE A 89 2.88 15.59 9.93
CA ILE A 89 4.15 15.55 9.18
C ILE A 89 5.24 14.94 10.05
N ALA A 90 5.44 15.45 11.26
CA ALA A 90 6.48 14.96 12.17
C ALA A 90 6.24 13.50 12.57
N SER A 91 4.99 13.13 12.87
CA SER A 91 4.60 11.76 13.19
C SER A 91 4.82 10.80 12.01
N GLY A 92 4.50 11.21 10.78
CA GLY A 92 4.74 10.42 9.57
C GLY A 92 6.24 10.20 9.32
N LEU A 93 7.07 11.25 9.45
CA LEU A 93 8.52 11.12 9.33
C LEU A 93 9.10 10.21 10.41
N ALA A 94 8.66 10.34 11.66
CA ALA A 94 9.08 9.45 12.74
C ALA A 94 8.72 7.99 12.43
N LEU A 95 7.55 7.76 11.84
CA LEU A 95 7.12 6.43 11.42
C LEU A 95 8.01 5.85 10.31
N THR A 96 8.47 6.69 9.37
CA THR A 96 9.45 6.27 8.35
C THR A 96 10.76 5.82 9.01
N PHE A 97 11.32 6.62 9.92
CA PHE A 97 12.55 6.23 10.64
C PHE A 97 12.35 4.98 11.48
N PHE A 98 11.20 4.83 12.14
CA PHE A 98 10.86 3.64 12.90
C PHE A 98 10.83 2.39 11.99
N GLY A 99 10.13 2.47 10.85
CA GLY A 99 10.05 1.36 9.89
C GLY A 99 11.41 1.01 9.29
N THR A 100 12.23 2.00 8.95
CA THR A 100 13.60 1.80 8.46
C THR A 100 14.49 1.13 9.54
N GLY A 101 14.40 1.60 10.79
CA GLY A 101 15.15 1.03 11.89
C GLY A 101 14.75 -0.42 12.19
N LEU A 102 13.45 -0.73 12.18
CA LEU A 102 12.96 -2.11 12.34
C LEU A 102 13.43 -3.01 11.18
N SER A 103 13.32 -2.51 9.96
CA SER A 103 13.73 -3.23 8.75
C SER A 103 15.24 -3.55 8.78
N GLY A 104 16.10 -2.60 9.15
CA GLY A 104 17.54 -2.83 9.30
C GLY A 104 17.85 -3.82 10.42
N LEU A 105 17.29 -3.60 11.63
CA LEU A 105 17.60 -4.43 12.81
C LEU A 105 17.23 -5.91 12.63
N PHE A 106 16.07 -6.20 12.06
CA PHE A 106 15.60 -7.57 11.86
C PHE A 106 16.00 -8.12 10.49
N GLY A 107 16.19 -7.26 9.51
CA GLY A 107 16.56 -7.60 8.15
C GLY A 107 17.95 -8.18 8.02
N ASP A 108 18.92 -7.73 8.83
CA ASP A 108 20.29 -8.25 8.83
C ASP A 108 20.35 -9.77 8.98
N LYS A 109 19.46 -10.35 9.80
CA LYS A 109 19.37 -11.79 10.02
C LYS A 109 18.76 -12.56 8.86
N LEU A 110 18.16 -11.87 7.91
CA LEU A 110 17.46 -12.43 6.75
C LEU A 110 18.32 -12.36 5.47
N MET A 111 19.51 -11.73 5.56
CA MET A 111 20.41 -11.65 4.41
C MET A 111 20.87 -13.06 4.00
N GLY A 112 20.75 -13.34 2.70
CA GLY A 112 21.08 -14.64 2.12
C GLY A 112 19.91 -15.63 2.07
N GLU A 113 18.82 -15.34 2.75
CA GLU A 113 17.59 -16.15 2.62
C GLU A 113 16.84 -15.76 1.35
N THR A 114 16.21 -16.75 0.73
CA THR A 114 15.40 -16.60 -0.48
C THR A 114 14.03 -17.24 -0.30
N VAL A 115 13.05 -16.68 -0.98
CA VAL A 115 11.70 -17.24 -1.04
C VAL A 115 11.31 -17.53 -2.49
N GLU A 116 10.36 -18.42 -2.71
CA GLU A 116 9.82 -18.63 -4.05
C GLU A 116 9.01 -17.38 -4.46
N PRO A 117 9.25 -16.81 -5.67
CA PRO A 117 8.48 -15.67 -6.13
C PRO A 117 7.05 -16.08 -6.52
N LEU A 118 6.11 -15.13 -6.43
CA LEU A 118 4.75 -15.31 -6.92
C LEU A 118 4.73 -15.72 -8.40
N THR A 119 4.00 -16.79 -8.70
CA THR A 119 3.84 -17.27 -10.06
C THR A 119 2.85 -16.42 -10.85
N ARG A 120 3.14 -16.23 -12.13
CA ARG A 120 2.23 -15.55 -13.04
C ARG A 120 1.07 -16.45 -13.42
N ILE A 121 -0.13 -15.88 -13.48
CA ILE A 121 -1.36 -16.59 -13.85
C ILE A 121 -1.86 -16.01 -15.17
N PRO A 122 -1.70 -16.77 -16.29
CA PRO A 122 -2.23 -16.33 -17.57
C PRO A 122 -3.76 -16.39 -17.58
N VAL A 123 -4.42 -15.30 -17.96
CA VAL A 123 -5.88 -15.29 -18.17
C VAL A 123 -6.18 -15.95 -19.52
N PRO A 124 -6.93 -17.07 -19.55
CA PRO A 124 -7.21 -17.80 -20.80
C PRO A 124 -7.88 -16.89 -21.84
N GLY A 125 -7.39 -16.95 -23.08
CA GLY A 125 -7.90 -16.17 -24.20
C GLY A 125 -7.34 -14.75 -24.32
N LEU A 126 -7.17 -14.01 -23.23
CA LEU A 126 -6.67 -12.63 -23.24
C LEU A 126 -5.13 -12.56 -23.22
N SER A 127 -4.47 -13.56 -22.63
CA SER A 127 -3.00 -13.63 -22.60
C SER A 127 -2.35 -13.84 -23.96
N SER A 128 -3.12 -14.26 -24.99
CA SER A 128 -2.65 -14.47 -26.37
C SER A 128 -2.66 -13.20 -27.24
N ILE A 129 -3.20 -12.09 -26.75
CA ILE A 129 -3.21 -10.80 -27.47
C ILE A 129 -1.75 -10.32 -27.60
N PRO A 130 -1.26 -9.98 -28.79
CA PRO A 130 0.09 -9.47 -28.96
C PRO A 130 0.31 -8.21 -28.11
N ILE A 131 1.47 -8.11 -27.45
CA ILE A 131 1.93 -6.98 -26.62
C ILE A 131 1.11 -6.83 -25.33
N LEU A 132 -0.21 -6.60 -25.40
CA LEU A 132 -1.08 -6.36 -24.25
C LEU A 132 -1.37 -7.63 -23.43
N GLY A 133 -1.43 -8.79 -24.09
CA GLY A 133 -1.67 -10.07 -23.43
C GLY A 133 -0.64 -10.36 -22.33
N PRO A 134 0.64 -10.45 -22.67
CA PRO A 134 1.70 -10.67 -21.68
C PRO A 134 1.83 -9.56 -20.65
N ALA A 135 1.55 -8.30 -21.03
CA ALA A 135 1.72 -7.15 -20.15
C ALA A 135 0.62 -7.02 -19.09
N LEU A 136 -0.63 -7.29 -19.43
CA LEU A 136 -1.79 -7.07 -18.54
C LEU A 136 -2.46 -8.37 -18.08
N PHE A 137 -2.43 -9.42 -18.91
CA PHE A 137 -3.18 -10.66 -18.68
C PHE A 137 -2.31 -11.88 -18.36
N ASN A 138 -1.01 -11.64 -18.09
CA ASN A 138 -0.07 -12.67 -17.63
C ASN A 138 0.76 -12.12 -16.47
N GLN A 139 0.07 -11.74 -15.39
CA GLN A 139 0.65 -11.16 -14.19
C GLN A 139 0.39 -12.05 -12.97
N ASP A 140 0.95 -11.71 -11.83
CA ASP A 140 0.71 -12.40 -10.59
C ASP A 140 -0.62 -11.96 -9.92
N VAL A 141 -1.05 -12.72 -8.90
CA VAL A 141 -2.31 -12.47 -8.18
C VAL A 141 -2.36 -11.09 -7.55
N LEU A 142 -1.24 -10.58 -7.04
CA LEU A 142 -1.22 -9.27 -6.37
C LEU A 142 -1.40 -8.11 -7.34
N VAL A 143 -0.96 -8.25 -8.60
CA VAL A 143 -1.24 -7.26 -9.66
C VAL A 143 -2.76 -7.15 -9.88
N TYR A 144 -3.44 -8.30 -10.07
CA TYR A 144 -4.90 -8.29 -10.24
C TYR A 144 -5.62 -7.80 -9.00
N PHE A 145 -5.12 -8.17 -7.82
CA PHE A 145 -5.67 -7.68 -6.56
C PHE A 145 -5.50 -6.17 -6.40
N SER A 146 -4.40 -5.59 -6.86
CA SER A 146 -4.20 -4.13 -6.83
C SER A 146 -5.24 -3.40 -7.67
N LEU A 147 -5.51 -3.88 -8.89
CA LEU A 147 -6.54 -3.33 -9.77
C LEU A 147 -7.94 -3.44 -9.16
N LEU A 148 -8.24 -4.57 -8.53
CA LEU A 148 -9.48 -4.75 -7.77
C LEU A 148 -9.58 -3.74 -6.62
N CYS A 149 -8.49 -3.52 -5.87
CA CYS A 149 -8.44 -2.54 -4.79
C CYS A 149 -8.67 -1.10 -5.29
N VAL A 150 -8.15 -0.73 -6.48
CA VAL A 150 -8.47 0.56 -7.12
C VAL A 150 -9.97 0.72 -7.33
N GLY A 151 -10.60 -0.26 -7.99
CA GLY A 151 -12.03 -0.24 -8.27
C GLY A 151 -12.89 -0.19 -7.00
N LEU A 152 -12.55 -1.03 -6.00
CA LEU A 152 -13.24 -1.07 -4.72
C LEU A 152 -13.08 0.22 -3.92
N SER A 153 -11.88 0.79 -3.88
CA SER A 153 -11.60 2.04 -3.16
C SER A 153 -12.33 3.21 -3.83
N TRP A 154 -12.32 3.26 -5.16
CA TRP A 154 -13.11 4.27 -5.87
C TRP A 154 -14.61 4.12 -5.61
N TRP A 155 -15.14 2.91 -5.72
CA TRP A 155 -16.56 2.64 -5.43
C TRP A 155 -16.89 2.99 -3.99
N MET A 156 -16.07 2.58 -3.03
CA MET A 156 -16.24 2.90 -1.61
C MET A 156 -16.26 4.42 -1.40
N LEU A 157 -15.27 5.14 -1.92
CA LEU A 157 -15.15 6.60 -1.69
C LEU A 157 -16.23 7.42 -2.39
N PHE A 158 -16.66 7.03 -3.59
CA PHE A 158 -17.55 7.88 -4.39
C PHE A 158 -19.00 7.40 -4.51
N LYS A 159 -19.26 6.13 -4.17
CA LYS A 159 -20.60 5.53 -4.36
C LYS A 159 -21.25 5.06 -3.05
N THR A 160 -20.56 5.14 -1.89
CA THR A 160 -21.10 4.69 -0.61
C THR A 160 -21.28 5.84 0.39
N ARG A 161 -22.15 5.63 1.41
CA ARG A 161 -22.32 6.57 2.53
C ARG A 161 -21.04 6.68 3.38
N LEU A 162 -20.30 5.58 3.52
CA LEU A 162 -19.01 5.56 4.21
C LEU A 162 -18.02 6.51 3.54
N GLY A 163 -17.87 6.42 2.22
CA GLY A 163 -16.99 7.29 1.47
C GLY A 163 -17.45 8.76 1.44
N LEU A 164 -18.76 9.02 1.43
CA LEU A 164 -19.29 10.37 1.59
C LEU A 164 -18.84 10.96 2.92
N ASN A 165 -19.01 10.23 4.04
CA ASN A 165 -18.59 10.68 5.37
C ASN A 165 -17.08 10.92 5.43
N ILE A 166 -16.25 10.01 4.89
CA ILE A 166 -14.79 10.17 4.84
C ILE A 166 -14.42 11.48 4.15
N ARG A 167 -14.97 11.76 2.98
CA ARG A 167 -14.68 12.98 2.22
C ARG A 167 -15.17 14.24 2.93
N SER A 168 -16.40 14.21 3.44
CA SER A 168 -16.97 15.36 4.19
C SER A 168 -16.15 15.68 5.44
N ILE A 169 -15.67 14.66 6.16
CA ILE A 169 -14.80 14.83 7.34
C ILE A 169 -13.43 15.40 6.95
N GLY A 170 -12.91 15.05 5.78
CA GLY A 170 -11.68 15.64 5.28
C GLY A 170 -11.81 17.12 4.96
N GLU A 171 -12.95 17.55 4.43
CA GLU A 171 -13.19 18.94 4.00
C GLU A 171 -13.70 19.83 5.15
N ALA A 172 -14.66 19.35 5.96
CA ALA A 172 -15.33 20.14 6.99
C ALA A 172 -15.61 19.31 8.25
N PRO A 173 -14.57 18.96 9.05
CA PRO A 173 -14.73 18.09 10.20
C PRO A 173 -15.67 18.67 11.28
N GLU A 174 -15.65 19.99 11.51
CA GLU A 174 -16.48 20.66 12.51
C GLU A 174 -17.98 20.56 12.15
N VAL A 175 -18.31 20.68 10.86
CA VAL A 175 -19.69 20.52 10.39
C VAL A 175 -20.15 19.07 10.56
N CYS A 176 -19.29 18.10 10.27
CA CYS A 176 -19.61 16.68 10.44
C CYS A 176 -19.85 16.34 11.91
N ASP A 177 -19.04 16.89 12.83
CA ASP A 177 -19.18 16.69 14.28
C ASP A 177 -20.51 17.27 14.78
N SER A 178 -20.89 18.46 14.33
CA SER A 178 -22.19 19.07 14.68
C SER A 178 -23.41 18.28 14.18
N LEU A 179 -23.23 17.45 13.13
CA LEU A 179 -24.22 16.52 12.61
C LEU A 179 -24.21 15.16 13.32
N GLY A 180 -23.35 14.98 14.36
CA GLY A 180 -23.24 13.74 15.11
C GLY A 180 -22.42 12.64 14.40
N ILE A 181 -21.66 12.98 13.38
CA ILE A 181 -20.76 12.03 12.70
C ILE A 181 -19.45 11.95 13.48
N SER A 182 -19.06 10.76 13.93
CA SER A 182 -17.84 10.55 14.72
C SER A 182 -16.56 10.75 13.88
N VAL A 183 -16.07 11.99 13.80
CA VAL A 183 -14.89 12.40 13.03
C VAL A 183 -13.66 11.56 13.40
N LEU A 184 -13.43 11.37 14.71
CA LEU A 184 -12.27 10.61 15.21
C LEU A 184 -12.26 9.17 14.69
N SER A 185 -13.40 8.47 14.76
CA SER A 185 -13.49 7.07 14.35
C SER A 185 -13.25 6.91 12.85
N TYR A 186 -13.87 7.74 12.02
CA TYR A 186 -13.69 7.67 10.56
C TYR A 186 -12.24 7.93 10.15
N ARG A 187 -11.60 8.97 10.72
CA ARG A 187 -10.18 9.27 10.48
C ARG A 187 -9.29 8.13 10.92
N PHE A 188 -9.53 7.58 12.11
CA PHE A 188 -8.73 6.49 12.65
C PHE A 188 -8.80 5.24 11.77
N PHE A 189 -10.01 4.81 11.38
CA PHE A 189 -10.16 3.65 10.51
C PHE A 189 -9.63 3.89 9.08
N ALA A 190 -9.72 5.11 8.56
CA ALA A 190 -9.12 5.46 7.27
C ALA A 190 -7.59 5.36 7.31
N VAL A 191 -6.95 5.84 8.38
CA VAL A 191 -5.50 5.73 8.59
C VAL A 191 -5.06 4.28 8.71
N VAL A 192 -5.77 3.48 9.50
CA VAL A 192 -5.44 2.05 9.69
C VAL A 192 -5.63 1.27 8.39
N GLY A 193 -6.78 1.42 7.73
CA GLY A 193 -7.07 0.75 6.46
C GLY A 193 -6.11 1.17 5.34
N GLY A 194 -5.77 2.46 5.29
CA GLY A 194 -4.73 2.97 4.40
C GLY A 194 -3.37 2.34 4.68
N GLY A 195 -2.98 2.25 5.96
CA GLY A 195 -1.75 1.59 6.39
C GLY A 195 -1.68 0.11 6.02
N MET A 196 -2.80 -0.61 6.09
CA MET A 196 -2.87 -2.01 5.66
C MET A 196 -2.56 -2.17 4.16
N LEU A 197 -3.14 -1.32 3.32
CA LEU A 197 -2.87 -1.32 1.87
C LEU A 197 -1.41 -0.97 1.56
N ILE A 198 -0.84 0.02 2.24
CA ILE A 198 0.57 0.38 2.12
C ILE A 198 1.47 -0.82 2.46
N GLY A 199 1.14 -1.56 3.52
CA GLY A 199 1.86 -2.78 3.91
C GLY A 199 1.79 -3.88 2.87
N ILE A 200 0.64 -4.09 2.21
CA ILE A 200 0.51 -5.03 1.09
C ILE A 200 1.42 -4.60 -0.07
N GLY A 201 1.48 -3.30 -0.37
CA GLY A 201 2.42 -2.75 -1.35
C GLY A 201 3.88 -3.07 -0.99
N GLY A 202 4.23 -2.96 0.29
CA GLY A 202 5.55 -3.38 0.79
C GLY A 202 5.83 -4.87 0.61
N ALA A 203 4.85 -5.72 0.91
CA ALA A 203 4.96 -7.17 0.77
C ALA A 203 5.26 -7.63 -0.67
N TYR A 204 4.84 -6.85 -1.65
CA TYR A 204 5.05 -7.18 -3.06
C TYR A 204 6.54 -7.27 -3.43
N PHE A 205 7.42 -6.48 -2.78
CA PHE A 205 8.84 -6.52 -3.08
C PHE A 205 9.45 -7.91 -2.84
N PRO A 206 9.46 -8.44 -1.62
CA PRO A 206 10.08 -9.74 -1.38
C PRO A 206 9.29 -10.91 -1.95
N LEU A 207 7.99 -10.77 -2.21
CA LEU A 207 7.18 -11.88 -2.71
C LEU A 207 7.14 -11.99 -4.23
N ALA A 208 7.41 -10.90 -4.96
CA ALA A 208 7.28 -10.90 -6.43
C ALA A 208 8.47 -10.30 -7.17
N LEU A 209 9.01 -9.15 -6.71
CA LEU A 209 10.05 -8.42 -7.45
C LEU A 209 11.47 -8.89 -7.12
N THR A 210 11.77 -9.07 -5.83
CA THR A 210 13.11 -9.34 -5.32
C THR A 210 13.02 -10.47 -4.30
N PRO A 211 12.98 -11.75 -4.73
CA PRO A 211 12.67 -12.88 -3.86
C PRO A 211 13.80 -13.23 -2.86
N PHE A 212 14.50 -12.22 -2.40
CA PHE A 212 15.54 -12.29 -1.37
C PHE A 212 15.53 -10.98 -0.57
N TRP A 213 16.07 -11.04 0.64
CA TRP A 213 16.10 -9.84 1.49
C TRP A 213 17.27 -8.94 1.13
N VAL A 214 16.97 -7.65 0.97
CA VAL A 214 17.94 -6.56 0.81
C VAL A 214 17.53 -5.44 1.74
N ASP A 215 18.48 -4.87 2.45
CA ASP A 215 18.19 -3.70 3.29
C ASP A 215 17.70 -2.52 2.42
N GLY A 216 16.69 -1.82 2.93
CA GLY A 216 16.04 -0.75 2.15
C GLY A 216 15.35 -1.23 0.87
N ILE A 217 14.80 -2.44 0.84
CA ILE A 217 14.18 -3.10 -0.33
C ILE A 217 13.17 -2.24 -1.08
N THR A 218 12.49 -1.30 -0.40
CA THR A 218 11.54 -0.36 -1.01
C THR A 218 12.22 0.77 -1.77
N ALA A 219 13.49 1.05 -1.47
CA ALA A 219 14.34 2.03 -2.16
C ALA A 219 13.67 3.42 -2.36
N GLY A 220 12.95 3.90 -1.35
CA GLY A 220 12.30 5.21 -1.39
C GLY A 220 10.97 5.26 -2.16
N ARG A 221 10.43 4.12 -2.60
CA ARG A 221 9.19 4.08 -3.39
C ARG A 221 7.96 4.54 -2.60
N GLY A 222 7.99 4.47 -1.27
CA GLY A 222 6.94 5.06 -0.44
C GLY A 222 6.87 6.59 -0.58
N TRP A 223 8.01 7.28 -0.78
CA TRP A 223 8.02 8.71 -1.08
C TRP A 223 7.45 9.02 -2.46
N ILE A 224 7.70 8.15 -3.44
CA ILE A 224 7.07 8.28 -4.76
C ILE A 224 5.55 8.12 -4.62
N ALA A 225 5.09 7.17 -3.81
CA ALA A 225 3.65 6.97 -3.57
C ALA A 225 3.00 8.21 -2.92
N VAL A 226 3.67 8.91 -1.99
CA VAL A 226 3.20 10.20 -1.44
C VAL A 226 2.99 11.22 -2.56
N ALA A 227 3.94 11.37 -3.48
CA ALA A 227 3.79 12.27 -4.61
C ALA A 227 2.64 11.85 -5.53
N LEU A 228 2.49 10.55 -5.78
CA LEU A 228 1.42 10.01 -6.62
C LEU A 228 0.03 10.26 -6.03
N VAL A 229 -0.15 10.27 -4.71
CA VAL A 229 -1.42 10.67 -4.07
C VAL A 229 -1.84 12.07 -4.50
N ILE A 230 -0.88 13.01 -4.50
CA ILE A 230 -1.12 14.40 -4.89
C ILE A 230 -1.42 14.49 -6.39
N PHE A 231 -0.62 13.85 -7.25
CA PHE A 231 -0.85 13.84 -8.70
C PHE A 231 -2.15 13.14 -9.11
N ALA A 232 -2.59 12.15 -8.37
CA ALA A 232 -3.88 11.51 -8.56
C ALA A 232 -5.06 12.38 -8.10
N PHE A 233 -4.83 13.56 -7.53
CA PHE A 233 -5.88 14.42 -6.97
C PHE A 233 -6.78 13.69 -5.98
N TRP A 234 -6.19 12.80 -5.18
CA TRP A 234 -6.90 11.94 -4.22
C TRP A 234 -8.04 11.12 -4.86
N ASP A 235 -7.88 10.70 -6.10
CA ASP A 235 -8.81 9.83 -6.82
C ASP A 235 -8.12 8.49 -7.14
N PRO A 236 -8.64 7.36 -6.61
CA PRO A 236 -8.03 6.05 -6.85
C PRO A 236 -7.92 5.66 -8.33
N LEU A 237 -8.87 6.09 -9.19
CA LEU A 237 -8.81 5.77 -10.62
C LEU A 237 -7.69 6.55 -11.33
N LYS A 238 -7.43 7.79 -10.91
CA LYS A 238 -6.33 8.59 -11.48
C LYS A 238 -4.95 8.11 -11.02
N ALA A 239 -4.89 7.28 -9.99
CA ALA A 239 -3.64 6.64 -9.58
C ALA A 239 -3.16 5.54 -10.55
N LEU A 240 -3.98 5.14 -11.52
CA LEU A 240 -3.63 4.16 -12.57
C LEU A 240 -2.83 4.77 -13.73
N GLY A 241 -2.84 6.04 -13.93
CA GLY A 241 -2.25 6.78 -15.05
C GLY A 241 -1.74 8.11 -14.64
#